data_a2c15eb930ed246ec0126d12d65f1837
#
_entry.id   a2c15eb930ed246ec0126d12d65f1837
#
_cell.length_a   1.000
_cell.length_b   1.000
_cell.length_c   1.000
_cell.angle_alpha   90.00
_cell.angle_beta   90.00
_cell.angle_gamma   90.00
#
_symmetry.space_group_name_H-M   'P 1'
#
loop_
_entity.id
_entity.type
_entity.pdbx_description
1 polymer ?
#
loop_
_entity_poly.entity_id
_entity_poly.type
_entity_poly.pdbx_seq_one_letter_code
_entity_poly.pdbx_strand_id
1 'polypeptide(L)'
;MKRLAICVALIGVFLICAGCKKATPEQHAAEEPARKLTIGVSVPAADHGWTAGVGWWARRAMEMYPDVNWAYATAIGPEKQIADIKDMMSQQKLDGLVILATESAPLTPIAEEAHNNKIYIVSVDRGFLKPVADLFIEGDNEAFGRKSAEFIAERLGGKGNIVALEGIPSTVNTDRVEAALQVFARYPDIKILGRQPGMWNREKAHEVMRNFLTQFDNIDAVWASDDDMALGVEQALEEVGADPRIWILGGAGMKEVVKKVLDGDPRYPATTTYPPSMIAVGVHMCVSNLRDGKAKQLGQFMPRHIKLDVELITPENARDHYFPESVY
;
A
#
# COMPACT_ATOMS: atom_id res chain seq x y z
N MET A 1 2.49 91.94 58.17
CA MET A 1 2.77 91.30 59.45
C MET A 1 2.53 89.84 59.30
N LYS A 2 3.39 89.00 59.71
CA LYS A 2 3.50 87.51 59.65
C LYS A 2 4.43 87.04 58.56
N ARG A 3 5.60 86.61 58.95
CA ARG A 3 6.69 86.03 58.19
C ARG A 3 6.45 84.57 57.90
N LEU A 4 6.64 84.18 56.67
CA LEU A 4 6.56 82.79 56.21
C LEU A 4 7.98 82.23 56.17
N ALA A 5 8.24 81.16 56.94
CA ALA A 5 9.50 80.49 56.98
C ALA A 5 9.46 79.38 55.89
N ILE A 6 10.48 79.39 55.05
CA ILE A 6 10.67 78.38 54.00
C ILE A 6 11.62 77.32 54.58
N CYS A 7 11.12 76.07 54.73
CA CYS A 7 11.93 74.89 55.03
C CYS A 7 12.41 74.27 53.69
N VAL A 8 13.71 74.27 53.50
CA VAL A 8 14.38 73.55 52.38
C VAL A 8 14.61 72.12 52.82
N ALA A 9 13.96 71.21 52.22
CA ALA A 9 14.18 69.76 52.39
C ALA A 9 15.23 69.31 51.36
N LEU A 10 16.39 68.86 51.83
CA LEU A 10 17.43 68.17 51.04
C LEU A 10 16.94 66.72 50.76
N ILE A 11 16.68 66.43 49.51
CA ILE A 11 16.43 65.07 49.05
C ILE A 11 17.78 64.44 48.68
N GLY A 12 18.21 63.47 49.47
CA GLY A 12 19.39 62.65 49.19
C GLY A 12 19.05 61.61 48.09
N VAL A 13 19.76 61.70 46.99
CA VAL A 13 19.65 60.71 45.91
C VAL A 13 20.49 59.51 46.29
N PHE A 14 19.84 58.40 46.65
CA PHE A 14 20.46 57.09 46.78
C PHE A 14 20.65 56.50 45.38
N LEU A 15 21.88 56.44 44.84
CA LEU A 15 22.25 55.64 43.68
C LEU A 15 22.24 54.18 44.09
N ILE A 16 21.23 53.46 43.70
CA ILE A 16 21.23 51.99 43.75
C ILE A 16 21.96 51.51 42.54
N CYS A 17 23.23 51.07 42.71
CA CYS A 17 23.96 50.29 41.73
C CYS A 17 23.29 48.92 41.55
N ALA A 18 22.45 48.79 40.54
CA ALA A 18 21.93 47.51 40.10
C ALA A 18 23.13 46.70 39.56
N GLY A 19 23.55 45.70 40.32
CA GLY A 19 24.58 44.72 39.89
C GLY A 19 24.05 43.94 38.69
N CYS A 20 24.61 44.19 37.51
CA CYS A 20 24.48 43.31 36.37
C CYS A 20 25.04 41.93 36.74
N LYS A 21 24.16 41.01 37.10
CA LYS A 21 24.52 39.58 37.05
C LYS A 21 24.85 39.27 35.59
N LYS A 22 26.13 39.01 35.30
CA LYS A 22 26.56 38.39 34.05
C LYS A 22 25.75 37.09 33.90
N ALA A 23 24.88 37.03 32.92
CA ALA A 23 24.29 35.78 32.49
C ALA A 23 25.46 34.85 32.10
N THR A 24 25.62 33.79 32.84
CA THR A 24 26.46 32.67 32.45
C THR A 24 25.96 32.18 31.09
N PRO A 25 26.79 32.01 30.06
CA PRO A 25 26.35 31.38 28.84
C PRO A 25 25.82 30.00 29.26
N GLU A 26 24.54 29.74 29.02
CA GLU A 26 24.02 28.37 28.99
C GLU A 26 24.93 27.63 28.00
N GLN A 27 25.75 26.76 28.50
CA GLN A 27 26.43 25.77 27.70
C GLN A 27 25.29 24.93 27.10
N HIS A 28 24.94 25.20 25.82
CA HIS A 28 24.24 24.22 25.02
C HIS A 28 25.12 22.96 25.11
N ALA A 29 24.70 22.01 25.96
CA ALA A 29 25.23 20.67 25.90
C ALA A 29 25.16 20.27 24.44
N ALA A 30 26.28 19.95 23.82
CA ALA A 30 26.31 19.43 22.48
C ALA A 30 25.35 18.22 22.49
N GLU A 31 24.22 18.34 21.81
CA GLU A 31 23.30 17.22 21.64
C GLU A 31 24.15 16.10 21.05
N GLU A 32 24.25 14.98 21.78
CA GLU A 32 24.84 13.78 21.21
C GLU A 32 24.14 13.51 19.87
N PRO A 33 24.87 13.20 18.80
CA PRO A 33 24.26 12.95 17.50
C PRO A 33 23.19 11.87 17.69
N ALA A 34 21.94 12.22 17.38
CA ALA A 34 20.82 11.34 17.55
C ALA A 34 21.13 9.99 16.88
N ARG A 35 20.98 8.90 17.62
CA ARG A 35 21.23 7.54 17.10
C ARG A 35 20.43 7.35 15.80
N LYS A 36 21.10 6.90 14.74
CA LYS A 36 20.43 6.57 13.49
C LYS A 36 19.38 5.49 13.73
N LEU A 37 18.18 5.69 13.17
CA LEU A 37 17.16 4.66 13.14
C LEU A 37 17.64 3.46 12.34
N THR A 38 17.26 2.26 12.77
CA THR A 38 17.46 1.01 12.03
C THR A 38 16.09 0.41 11.72
N ILE A 39 15.76 0.31 10.44
CA ILE A 39 14.44 -0.13 9.98
C ILE A 39 14.60 -1.31 9.02
N GLY A 40 13.87 -2.40 9.32
CA GLY A 40 13.73 -3.54 8.44
C GLY A 40 12.63 -3.29 7.40
N VAL A 41 12.84 -3.74 6.17
CA VAL A 41 11.81 -3.78 5.12
C VAL A 41 11.82 -5.18 4.52
N SER A 42 10.72 -5.90 4.67
CA SER A 42 10.56 -7.28 4.22
C SER A 42 9.34 -7.39 3.31
N VAL A 43 9.58 -7.78 2.06
CA VAL A 43 8.54 -7.85 1.01
C VAL A 43 8.66 -9.15 0.21
N PRO A 44 7.61 -9.58 -0.51
CA PRO A 44 7.72 -10.69 -1.45
C PRO A 44 8.79 -10.45 -2.53
N ALA A 45 9.40 -11.51 -3.02
CA ALA A 45 10.23 -11.46 -4.21
C ALA A 45 9.36 -11.12 -5.44
N ALA A 46 9.98 -10.57 -6.45
CA ALA A 46 9.31 -10.22 -7.70
C ALA A 46 8.98 -11.49 -8.49
N ASP A 47 7.78 -12.00 -8.37
CA ASP A 47 7.23 -13.15 -9.09
C ASP A 47 6.20 -12.73 -10.16
N HIS A 48 5.73 -11.47 -10.12
CA HIS A 48 4.86 -10.83 -11.10
C HIS A 48 5.09 -9.30 -11.08
N GLY A 49 4.46 -8.58 -12.01
CA GLY A 49 4.69 -7.14 -12.21
C GLY A 49 4.42 -6.30 -10.96
N TRP A 50 3.33 -6.57 -10.24
CA TRP A 50 2.97 -5.80 -9.04
C TRP A 50 4.02 -5.93 -7.92
N THR A 51 4.52 -7.13 -7.62
CA THR A 51 5.57 -7.35 -6.61
C THR A 51 6.91 -6.76 -7.04
N ALA A 52 7.21 -6.76 -8.36
CA ALA A 52 8.36 -6.03 -8.90
C ALA A 52 8.24 -4.52 -8.62
N GLY A 53 7.05 -3.95 -8.83
CA GLY A 53 6.71 -2.58 -8.49
C GLY A 53 6.88 -2.28 -7.00
N VAL A 54 6.39 -3.16 -6.12
CA VAL A 54 6.59 -3.04 -4.66
C VAL A 54 8.06 -2.93 -4.30
N GLY A 55 8.90 -3.83 -4.81
CA GLY A 55 10.35 -3.81 -4.56
C GLY A 55 11.02 -2.54 -5.07
N TRP A 56 10.59 -2.03 -6.21
CA TRP A 56 11.09 -0.79 -6.80
C TRP A 56 10.73 0.44 -5.94
N TRP A 57 9.46 0.56 -5.55
CA TRP A 57 8.98 1.66 -4.73
C TRP A 57 9.57 1.64 -3.32
N ALA A 58 9.75 0.45 -2.72
CA ALA A 58 10.40 0.32 -1.42
C ALA A 58 11.82 0.91 -1.45
N ARG A 59 12.64 0.52 -2.44
CA ARG A 59 14.00 1.05 -2.59
C ARG A 59 14.02 2.56 -2.82
N ARG A 60 13.15 3.09 -3.68
CA ARG A 60 13.02 4.54 -3.91
C ARG A 60 12.69 5.30 -2.63
N ALA A 61 11.75 4.79 -1.83
CA ALA A 61 11.40 5.42 -0.56
C ALA A 61 12.57 5.38 0.44
N MET A 62 13.31 4.27 0.51
CA MET A 62 14.49 4.16 1.38
C MET A 62 15.61 5.13 0.99
N GLU A 63 15.85 5.34 -0.31
CA GLU A 63 16.84 6.29 -0.84
C GLU A 63 16.61 7.73 -0.37
N MET A 64 15.35 8.09 -0.04
CA MET A 64 15.02 9.42 0.48
C MET A 64 15.48 9.66 1.93
N TYR A 65 15.94 8.62 2.63
CA TYR A 65 16.36 8.69 4.03
C TYR A 65 17.78 8.10 4.22
N PRO A 66 18.83 8.80 3.76
CA PRO A 66 20.22 8.33 3.85
C PRO A 66 20.76 8.29 5.30
N ASP A 67 20.04 8.90 6.23
CA ASP A 67 20.33 8.91 7.67
C ASP A 67 19.70 7.70 8.42
N VAL A 68 18.99 6.81 7.72
CA VAL A 68 18.42 5.58 8.29
C VAL A 68 19.30 4.38 7.88
N ASN A 69 19.53 3.46 8.81
CA ASN A 69 20.13 2.17 8.52
C ASN A 69 19.03 1.21 8.05
N TRP A 70 19.13 0.75 6.83
CA TRP A 70 18.15 -0.12 6.23
C TRP A 70 18.58 -1.59 6.23
N ALA A 71 17.69 -2.48 6.66
CA ALA A 71 17.80 -3.92 6.44
C ALA A 71 16.68 -4.32 5.46
N TYR A 72 17.05 -4.66 4.21
CA TYR A 72 16.07 -4.97 3.15
C TYR A 72 16.20 -6.43 2.73
N ALA A 73 15.07 -7.14 2.66
CA ALA A 73 15.02 -8.50 2.12
C ALA A 73 13.78 -8.75 1.29
N THR A 74 13.92 -9.64 0.32
CA THR A 74 12.81 -10.18 -0.48
C THR A 74 12.72 -11.68 -0.29
N ALA A 75 11.51 -12.23 -0.23
CA ALA A 75 11.28 -13.63 0.05
C ALA A 75 10.34 -14.29 -0.96
N ILE A 76 10.68 -15.50 -1.39
CA ILE A 76 9.88 -16.31 -2.33
C ILE A 76 8.72 -17.04 -1.64
N GLY A 77 8.61 -16.96 -0.31
CA GLY A 77 7.57 -17.61 0.47
C GLY A 77 7.72 -17.33 1.96
N PRO A 78 6.76 -17.81 2.77
CA PRO A 78 6.68 -17.46 4.19
C PRO A 78 7.88 -17.94 5.01
N GLU A 79 8.41 -19.13 4.75
CA GLU A 79 9.55 -19.68 5.50
C GLU A 79 10.78 -18.80 5.34
N LYS A 80 11.06 -18.36 4.10
CA LYS A 80 12.21 -17.48 3.80
C LYS A 80 11.98 -16.11 4.46
N GLN A 81 10.76 -15.56 4.38
CA GLN A 81 10.44 -14.28 4.97
C GLN A 81 10.59 -14.29 6.50
N ILE A 82 10.12 -15.35 7.15
CA ILE A 82 10.29 -15.54 8.60
C ILE A 82 11.79 -15.59 8.96
N ALA A 83 12.59 -16.35 8.20
CA ALA A 83 14.03 -16.44 8.44
C ALA A 83 14.71 -15.08 8.30
N ASP A 84 14.40 -14.33 7.24
CA ASP A 84 14.97 -12.99 7.00
C ASP A 84 14.62 -12.01 8.14
N ILE A 85 13.36 -12.01 8.59
CA ILE A 85 12.92 -11.14 9.69
C ILE A 85 13.66 -11.50 10.99
N LYS A 86 13.83 -12.80 11.29
CA LYS A 86 14.62 -13.26 12.45
C LYS A 86 16.07 -12.81 12.36
N ASP A 87 16.67 -12.93 11.19
CA ASP A 87 18.06 -12.47 10.95
C ASP A 87 18.18 -10.96 11.17
N MET A 88 17.25 -10.15 10.63
CA MET A 88 17.20 -8.72 10.87
C MET A 88 17.11 -8.39 12.35
N MET A 89 16.24 -9.07 13.11
CA MET A 89 16.08 -8.85 14.55
C MET A 89 17.29 -9.29 15.37
N SER A 90 18.00 -10.33 14.94
CA SER A 90 19.16 -10.88 15.67
C SER A 90 20.44 -10.10 15.41
N GLN A 91 20.64 -9.61 14.18
CA GLN A 91 21.86 -8.91 13.76
C GLN A 91 21.86 -7.44 14.11
N GLN A 92 20.68 -6.83 14.26
CA GLN A 92 20.51 -5.40 14.46
C GLN A 92 19.39 -5.12 15.47
N LYS A 93 19.57 -4.08 16.28
CA LYS A 93 18.48 -3.55 17.08
C LYS A 93 17.55 -2.75 16.18
N LEU A 94 16.48 -3.36 15.68
CA LEU A 94 15.49 -2.69 14.88
C LEU A 94 14.64 -1.73 15.71
N ASP A 95 14.40 -0.53 15.18
CA ASP A 95 13.42 0.43 15.68
C ASP A 95 12.06 0.22 15.04
N GLY A 96 12.05 -0.14 13.76
CA GLY A 96 10.84 -0.39 12.99
C GLY A 96 11.00 -1.52 11.99
N LEU A 97 9.86 -2.04 11.54
CA LEU A 97 9.79 -3.11 10.55
C LEU A 97 8.56 -2.89 9.65
N VAL A 98 8.80 -2.66 8.37
CA VAL A 98 7.78 -2.55 7.34
C VAL A 98 7.67 -3.90 6.66
N ILE A 99 6.48 -4.51 6.71
CA ILE A 99 6.22 -5.86 6.21
C ILE A 99 5.09 -5.80 5.18
N LEU A 100 5.35 -6.34 3.98
CA LEU A 100 4.32 -6.89 3.13
C LEU A 100 4.44 -8.41 3.24
N ALA A 101 3.49 -9.03 3.92
CA ALA A 101 3.56 -10.47 4.17
C ALA A 101 3.38 -11.27 2.87
N THR A 102 4.21 -12.30 2.65
CA THR A 102 3.97 -13.28 1.58
C THR A 102 2.63 -13.99 1.81
N GLU A 103 2.35 -14.36 3.08
CA GLU A 103 1.07 -14.92 3.53
C GLU A 103 0.75 -14.45 4.95
N SER A 104 -0.50 -14.09 5.22
CA SER A 104 -0.93 -13.52 6.50
C SER A 104 -0.77 -14.48 7.69
N ALA A 105 -1.24 -15.73 7.55
CA ALA A 105 -1.26 -16.70 8.65
C ALA A 105 0.14 -17.12 9.11
N PRO A 106 1.05 -17.57 8.22
CA PRO A 106 2.40 -17.97 8.63
C PRO A 106 3.24 -16.83 9.19
N LEU A 107 3.02 -15.57 8.72
CA LEU A 107 3.80 -14.41 9.15
C LEU A 107 3.30 -13.80 10.47
N THR A 108 2.08 -14.12 10.92
CA THR A 108 1.53 -13.56 12.15
C THR A 108 2.39 -13.85 13.40
N PRO A 109 2.93 -15.07 13.62
CA PRO A 109 3.76 -15.34 14.80
C PRO A 109 5.06 -14.52 14.85
N ILE A 110 5.75 -14.34 13.72
CA ILE A 110 6.98 -13.55 13.70
C ILE A 110 6.72 -12.05 13.86
N ALA A 111 5.60 -11.55 13.34
CA ALA A 111 5.17 -10.19 13.58
C ALA A 111 4.81 -9.96 15.07
N GLU A 112 4.18 -10.94 15.71
CA GLU A 112 3.90 -10.91 17.17
C GLU A 112 5.21 -10.90 17.99
N GLU A 113 6.21 -11.69 17.60
CA GLU A 113 7.53 -11.69 18.22
C GLU A 113 8.21 -10.32 18.09
N ALA A 114 8.19 -9.73 16.90
CA ALA A 114 8.74 -8.40 16.66
C ALA A 114 8.03 -7.32 17.50
N HIS A 115 6.69 -7.37 17.57
CA HIS A 115 5.89 -6.45 18.39
C HIS A 115 6.25 -6.58 19.89
N ASN A 116 6.41 -7.81 20.40
CA ASN A 116 6.81 -8.05 21.79
C ASN A 116 8.22 -7.52 22.08
N ASN A 117 9.10 -7.52 21.10
CA ASN A 117 10.44 -6.92 21.16
C ASN A 117 10.42 -5.38 21.03
N LYS A 118 9.22 -4.74 21.01
CA LYS A 118 9.03 -3.29 20.94
C LYS A 118 9.47 -2.66 19.62
N ILE A 119 9.52 -3.44 18.56
CA ILE A 119 9.73 -2.95 17.20
C ILE A 119 8.42 -2.34 16.69
N TYR A 120 8.48 -1.14 16.12
CA TYR A 120 7.32 -0.49 15.51
C TYR A 120 6.98 -1.17 14.18
N ILE A 121 5.77 -1.74 14.06
CA ILE A 121 5.37 -2.55 12.91
C ILE A 121 4.43 -1.79 12.01
N VAL A 122 4.81 -1.68 10.74
CA VAL A 122 3.94 -1.24 9.65
C VAL A 122 3.65 -2.44 8.75
N SER A 123 2.39 -2.87 8.73
CA SER A 123 1.90 -3.87 7.79
C SER A 123 1.38 -3.18 6.54
N VAL A 124 1.72 -3.71 5.37
CA VAL A 124 1.28 -3.15 4.09
C VAL A 124 0.60 -4.24 3.27
N ASP A 125 -0.52 -3.90 2.62
CA ASP A 125 -1.34 -4.75 1.75
C ASP A 125 -1.99 -5.94 2.49
N ARG A 126 -1.21 -6.89 2.96
CA ARG A 126 -1.71 -8.09 3.65
C ARG A 126 -1.57 -7.94 5.15
N GLY A 127 -2.72 -7.90 5.84
CA GLY A 127 -2.78 -7.84 7.30
C GLY A 127 -2.36 -9.16 7.95
N PHE A 128 -2.18 -9.11 9.26
CA PHE A 128 -1.95 -10.29 10.11
C PHE A 128 -3.26 -10.79 10.70
N LEU A 129 -3.30 -12.05 11.15
CA LEU A 129 -4.49 -12.63 11.82
C LEU A 129 -4.71 -12.07 13.23
N LYS A 130 -3.74 -11.31 13.77
CA LYS A 130 -3.82 -10.63 15.06
C LYS A 130 -3.49 -9.15 14.89
N PRO A 131 -4.01 -8.25 15.71
CA PRO A 131 -3.76 -6.81 15.63
C PRO A 131 -2.37 -6.45 16.19
N VAL A 132 -1.30 -6.97 15.59
CA VAL A 132 0.09 -6.79 16.03
C VAL A 132 0.79 -5.62 15.32
N ALA A 133 0.24 -5.11 14.23
CA ALA A 133 0.77 -3.94 13.55
C ALA A 133 0.38 -2.65 14.29
N ASP A 134 1.34 -1.73 14.43
CA ASP A 134 1.09 -0.38 14.93
C ASP A 134 0.38 0.48 13.88
N LEU A 135 0.64 0.20 12.61
CA LEU A 135 -0.02 0.79 11.44
C LEU A 135 -0.26 -0.28 10.39
N PHE A 136 -1.48 -0.36 9.87
CA PHE A 136 -1.84 -1.18 8.71
C PHE A 136 -2.25 -0.28 7.54
N ILE A 137 -1.68 -0.51 6.37
CA ILE A 137 -1.95 0.23 5.13
C ILE A 137 -2.36 -0.76 4.07
N GLU A 138 -3.55 -0.60 3.51
CA GLU A 138 -4.05 -1.46 2.43
C GLU A 138 -4.81 -0.64 1.39
N GLY A 139 -5.05 -1.21 0.21
CA GLY A 139 -6.05 -0.69 -0.72
C GLY A 139 -7.45 -1.10 -0.31
N ASP A 140 -8.48 -0.35 -0.69
CA ASP A 140 -9.87 -0.72 -0.45
C ASP A 140 -10.29 -1.88 -1.38
N ASN A 141 -10.06 -3.11 -0.92
CA ASN A 141 -10.34 -4.32 -1.68
C ASN A 141 -11.84 -4.54 -1.90
N GLU A 142 -12.68 -4.13 -0.95
CA GLU A 142 -14.13 -4.16 -1.13
C GLU A 142 -14.58 -3.18 -2.22
N ALA A 143 -14.02 -1.96 -2.23
CA ALA A 143 -14.29 -0.99 -3.29
C ALA A 143 -13.76 -1.48 -4.65
N PHE A 144 -12.60 -2.15 -4.68
CA PHE A 144 -12.07 -2.77 -5.89
C PHE A 144 -13.05 -3.77 -6.50
N GLY A 145 -13.50 -4.74 -5.72
CA GLY A 145 -14.47 -5.75 -6.17
C GLY A 145 -15.80 -5.13 -6.58
N ARG A 146 -16.33 -4.22 -5.77
CA ARG A 146 -17.60 -3.53 -6.03
C ARG A 146 -17.54 -2.70 -7.32
N LYS A 147 -16.54 -1.80 -7.48
CA LYS A 147 -16.41 -0.95 -8.67
C LYS A 147 -16.18 -1.77 -9.93
N SER A 148 -15.39 -2.84 -9.84
CA SER A 148 -15.19 -3.78 -10.96
C SER A 148 -16.49 -4.44 -11.41
N ALA A 149 -17.26 -4.96 -10.47
CA ALA A 149 -18.52 -5.63 -10.79
C ALA A 149 -19.61 -4.66 -11.25
N GLU A 150 -19.68 -3.44 -10.70
CA GLU A 150 -20.59 -2.39 -11.16
C GLU A 150 -20.29 -1.99 -12.60
N PHE A 151 -19.02 -1.79 -12.96
CA PHE A 151 -18.60 -1.52 -14.32
C PHE A 151 -18.97 -2.65 -15.29
N ILE A 152 -18.72 -3.91 -14.90
CA ILE A 152 -19.08 -5.08 -15.71
C ILE A 152 -20.60 -5.13 -15.93
N ALA A 153 -21.37 -4.95 -14.87
CA ALA A 153 -22.82 -5.01 -14.95
C ALA A 153 -23.41 -3.88 -15.81
N GLU A 154 -22.89 -2.66 -15.67
CA GLU A 154 -23.33 -1.52 -16.49
C GLU A 154 -22.97 -1.72 -17.96
N ARG A 155 -21.74 -2.14 -18.28
CA ARG A 155 -21.28 -2.34 -19.65
C ARG A 155 -22.02 -3.48 -20.36
N LEU A 156 -22.41 -4.52 -19.64
CA LEU A 156 -23.24 -5.62 -20.14
C LEU A 156 -24.75 -5.27 -20.21
N GLY A 157 -25.17 -4.09 -19.73
CA GLY A 157 -26.58 -3.74 -19.63
C GLY A 157 -27.36 -4.66 -18.68
N GLY A 158 -26.69 -5.22 -17.68
CA GLY A 158 -27.29 -6.10 -16.66
C GLY A 158 -27.51 -7.54 -17.10
N LYS A 159 -27.03 -7.97 -18.27
CA LYS A 159 -27.23 -9.32 -18.82
C LYS A 159 -26.00 -9.78 -19.62
N GLY A 160 -25.54 -11.00 -19.37
CA GLY A 160 -24.44 -11.61 -20.12
C GLY A 160 -23.76 -12.73 -19.34
N ASN A 161 -22.76 -13.32 -19.96
CA ASN A 161 -21.99 -14.44 -19.43
C ASN A 161 -20.57 -13.99 -19.15
N ILE A 162 -20.12 -14.17 -17.93
CA ILE A 162 -18.76 -13.81 -17.53
C ILE A 162 -18.03 -15.01 -16.95
N VAL A 163 -16.70 -14.96 -17.02
CA VAL A 163 -15.80 -15.81 -16.22
C VAL A 163 -14.94 -14.91 -15.35
N ALA A 164 -14.51 -15.43 -14.20
CA ALA A 164 -13.68 -14.68 -13.27
C ALA A 164 -12.40 -15.46 -12.92
N LEU A 165 -11.27 -14.76 -12.99
CA LEU A 165 -9.97 -15.25 -12.53
C LEU A 165 -9.65 -14.55 -11.20
N GLU A 166 -9.51 -15.36 -10.16
CA GLU A 166 -9.24 -14.89 -8.79
C GLU A 166 -7.75 -14.88 -8.49
N GLY A 167 -7.37 -14.13 -7.45
CA GLY A 167 -5.99 -14.07 -6.99
C GLY A 167 -5.54 -15.26 -6.16
N ILE A 168 -4.45 -15.07 -5.42
CA ILE A 168 -3.99 -16.00 -4.39
C ILE A 168 -5.01 -16.02 -3.24
N PRO A 169 -5.33 -17.18 -2.65
CA PRO A 169 -6.18 -17.28 -1.46
C PRO A 169 -5.62 -16.40 -0.32
N SER A 170 -6.28 -15.29 -0.06
CA SER A 170 -5.87 -14.26 0.91
C SER A 170 -7.06 -13.38 1.26
N THR A 171 -6.93 -12.54 2.30
CA THR A 171 -7.94 -11.54 2.65
C THR A 171 -8.21 -10.59 1.49
N VAL A 172 -7.15 -10.12 0.81
CA VAL A 172 -7.25 -9.27 -0.39
C VAL A 172 -8.18 -9.87 -1.46
N ASN A 173 -7.97 -11.16 -1.78
CA ASN A 173 -8.82 -11.83 -2.78
C ASN A 173 -10.25 -12.05 -2.27
N THR A 174 -10.40 -12.45 -1.02
CA THR A 174 -11.71 -12.68 -0.41
C THR A 174 -12.57 -11.42 -0.44
N ASP A 175 -12.03 -10.30 0.02
CA ASP A 175 -12.76 -9.02 0.07
C ASP A 175 -13.17 -8.53 -1.34
N ARG A 176 -12.29 -8.66 -2.34
CA ARG A 176 -12.60 -8.33 -3.74
C ARG A 176 -13.73 -9.18 -4.28
N VAL A 177 -13.61 -10.50 -4.12
CA VAL A 177 -14.57 -11.47 -4.67
C VAL A 177 -15.93 -11.36 -3.99
N GLU A 178 -15.98 -11.28 -2.66
CA GLU A 178 -17.24 -11.16 -1.92
C GLU A 178 -17.97 -9.87 -2.28
N ALA A 179 -17.27 -8.73 -2.35
CA ALA A 179 -17.88 -7.47 -2.77
C ALA A 179 -18.40 -7.51 -4.21
N ALA A 180 -17.67 -8.14 -5.14
CA ALA A 180 -18.12 -8.30 -6.51
C ALA A 180 -19.36 -9.19 -6.60
N LEU A 181 -19.39 -10.31 -5.87
CA LEU A 181 -20.54 -11.22 -5.84
C LEU A 181 -21.80 -10.55 -5.29
N GLN A 182 -21.67 -9.67 -4.27
CA GLN A 182 -22.78 -8.88 -3.75
C GLN A 182 -23.37 -7.93 -4.81
N VAL A 183 -22.54 -7.40 -5.71
CA VAL A 183 -23.02 -6.60 -6.84
C VAL A 183 -23.73 -7.49 -7.85
N PHE A 184 -23.09 -8.57 -8.31
CA PHE A 184 -23.69 -9.47 -9.31
C PHE A 184 -25.00 -10.10 -8.85
N ALA A 185 -25.19 -10.32 -7.55
CA ALA A 185 -26.46 -10.80 -7.00
C ALA A 185 -27.65 -9.87 -7.30
N ARG A 186 -27.42 -8.58 -7.61
CA ARG A 186 -28.45 -7.61 -8.03
C ARG A 186 -28.81 -7.72 -9.52
N TYR A 187 -28.02 -8.48 -10.30
CA TYR A 187 -28.16 -8.64 -11.74
C TYR A 187 -28.37 -10.13 -12.11
N PRO A 188 -29.55 -10.70 -11.90
CA PRO A 188 -29.79 -12.15 -12.06
C PRO A 188 -29.59 -12.66 -13.48
N ASP A 189 -29.57 -11.79 -14.49
CA ASP A 189 -29.33 -12.13 -15.91
C ASP A 189 -27.83 -12.09 -16.27
N ILE A 190 -26.93 -11.67 -15.36
CA ILE A 190 -25.50 -11.89 -15.49
C ILE A 190 -25.16 -13.27 -14.91
N LYS A 191 -24.58 -14.12 -15.73
CA LYS A 191 -24.20 -15.49 -15.37
C LYS A 191 -22.70 -15.58 -15.21
N ILE A 192 -22.25 -15.90 -14.02
CA ILE A 192 -20.85 -16.26 -13.77
C ILE A 192 -20.71 -17.73 -14.14
N LEU A 193 -20.19 -18.00 -15.35
CA LEU A 193 -20.06 -19.36 -15.88
C LEU A 193 -18.99 -20.16 -15.12
N GLY A 194 -17.93 -19.50 -14.70
CA GLY A 194 -16.84 -20.14 -13.97
C GLY A 194 -16.02 -19.12 -13.18
N ARG A 195 -15.46 -19.60 -12.06
CA ARG A 195 -14.50 -18.89 -11.24
C ARG A 195 -13.34 -19.80 -10.92
N GLN A 196 -12.10 -19.36 -11.12
CA GLN A 196 -10.91 -20.14 -10.85
C GLN A 196 -9.76 -19.24 -10.39
N PRO A 197 -8.87 -19.73 -9.50
CA PRO A 197 -7.65 -19.00 -9.12
C PRO A 197 -6.70 -18.89 -10.31
N GLY A 198 -6.41 -17.67 -10.75
CA GLY A 198 -5.33 -17.32 -11.68
C GLY A 198 -4.05 -16.91 -10.95
N MET A 199 -4.11 -16.83 -9.59
CA MET A 199 -2.97 -16.67 -8.68
C MET A 199 -2.17 -15.38 -8.88
N TRP A 200 -2.77 -14.33 -9.47
CA TRP A 200 -2.09 -13.10 -9.90
C TRP A 200 -0.89 -13.36 -10.81
N ASN A 201 -0.96 -14.45 -11.56
CA ASN A 201 0.12 -14.92 -12.41
C ASN A 201 -0.35 -15.04 -13.85
N ARG A 202 0.43 -14.47 -14.79
CA ARG A 202 0.10 -14.40 -16.23
C ARG A 202 -0.03 -15.79 -16.85
N GLU A 203 0.93 -16.68 -16.60
CA GLU A 203 0.96 -18.02 -17.16
C GLU A 203 -0.20 -18.88 -16.62
N LYS A 204 -0.46 -18.78 -15.30
CA LYS A 204 -1.59 -19.49 -14.69
C LYS A 204 -2.94 -18.98 -15.20
N ALA A 205 -3.08 -17.67 -15.36
CA ALA A 205 -4.30 -17.09 -15.94
C ALA A 205 -4.53 -17.52 -17.39
N HIS A 206 -3.46 -17.60 -18.19
CA HIS A 206 -3.52 -18.15 -19.54
C HIS A 206 -4.04 -19.61 -19.54
N GLU A 207 -3.49 -20.47 -18.69
CA GLU A 207 -3.96 -21.86 -18.55
C GLU A 207 -5.45 -21.93 -18.18
N VAL A 208 -5.86 -21.16 -17.16
CA VAL A 208 -7.25 -21.10 -16.67
C VAL A 208 -8.19 -20.62 -17.77
N MET A 209 -7.81 -19.56 -18.50
CA MET A 209 -8.65 -19.04 -19.58
C MET A 209 -8.81 -20.04 -20.73
N ARG A 210 -7.75 -20.75 -21.12
CA ARG A 210 -7.85 -21.82 -22.11
C ARG A 210 -8.84 -22.91 -21.68
N ASN A 211 -8.84 -23.28 -20.41
CA ASN A 211 -9.81 -24.23 -19.87
C ASN A 211 -11.24 -23.68 -19.95
N PHE A 212 -11.47 -22.41 -19.62
CA PHE A 212 -12.78 -21.78 -19.77
C PHE A 212 -13.26 -21.76 -21.23
N LEU A 213 -12.36 -21.46 -22.18
CA LEU A 213 -12.69 -21.45 -23.61
C LEU A 213 -13.02 -22.85 -24.16
N THR A 214 -12.56 -23.90 -23.48
CA THR A 214 -12.96 -25.28 -23.82
C THR A 214 -14.32 -25.67 -23.23
N GLN A 215 -14.70 -25.06 -22.11
CA GLN A 215 -15.91 -25.40 -21.36
C GLN A 215 -17.12 -24.54 -21.75
N PHE A 216 -16.93 -23.31 -22.22
CA PHE A 216 -17.97 -22.32 -22.41
C PHE A 216 -17.89 -21.67 -23.80
N ASP A 217 -18.92 -21.81 -24.59
CA ASP A 217 -18.97 -21.28 -25.96
C ASP A 217 -19.33 -19.78 -26.02
N ASN A 218 -19.97 -19.24 -25.00
CA ASN A 218 -20.55 -17.89 -24.99
C ASN A 218 -20.07 -17.10 -23.78
N ILE A 219 -18.84 -16.58 -23.84
CA ILE A 219 -18.28 -15.66 -22.85
C ILE A 219 -18.38 -14.25 -23.43
N ASP A 220 -18.97 -13.32 -22.71
CA ASP A 220 -19.09 -11.91 -23.10
C ASP A 220 -17.95 -11.07 -22.51
N ALA A 221 -17.56 -11.36 -21.27
CA ALA A 221 -16.49 -10.63 -20.57
C ALA A 221 -15.71 -11.52 -19.60
N VAL A 222 -14.47 -11.09 -19.32
CA VAL A 222 -13.60 -11.71 -18.33
C VAL A 222 -13.27 -10.70 -17.25
N TRP A 223 -13.56 -11.05 -15.99
CA TRP A 223 -12.98 -10.33 -14.85
C TRP A 223 -11.70 -11.00 -14.44
N ALA A 224 -10.56 -10.38 -14.80
CA ALA A 224 -9.26 -10.73 -14.27
C ALA A 224 -8.95 -9.74 -13.16
N SER A 225 -8.96 -10.19 -11.90
CA SER A 225 -8.80 -9.30 -10.75
C SER A 225 -7.37 -8.74 -10.57
N ASP A 226 -6.59 -8.75 -11.65
CA ASP A 226 -5.21 -8.29 -11.75
C ASP A 226 -4.80 -8.13 -13.23
N ASP A 227 -3.89 -7.18 -13.53
CA ASP A 227 -3.51 -6.87 -14.91
C ASP A 227 -2.52 -7.88 -15.51
N ASP A 228 -1.65 -8.52 -14.71
CA ASP A 228 -0.83 -9.65 -15.21
C ASP A 228 -1.72 -10.81 -15.66
N MET A 229 -2.77 -11.12 -14.87
CA MET A 229 -3.76 -12.12 -15.29
C MET A 229 -4.53 -11.68 -16.53
N ALA A 230 -4.87 -10.39 -16.64
CA ALA A 230 -5.57 -9.87 -17.82
C ALA A 230 -4.77 -10.08 -19.11
N LEU A 231 -3.44 -9.86 -19.06
CA LEU A 231 -2.56 -10.12 -20.20
C LEU A 231 -2.45 -11.63 -20.53
N GLY A 232 -2.47 -12.49 -19.51
CA GLY A 232 -2.53 -13.95 -19.73
C GLY A 232 -3.86 -14.40 -20.38
N VAL A 233 -4.98 -13.80 -19.98
CA VAL A 233 -6.28 -13.99 -20.59
C VAL A 233 -6.26 -13.56 -22.06
N GLU A 234 -5.74 -12.37 -22.36
CA GLU A 234 -5.60 -11.86 -23.73
C GLU A 234 -4.86 -12.85 -24.62
N GLN A 235 -3.70 -13.32 -24.15
CA GLN A 235 -2.89 -14.30 -24.89
C GLN A 235 -3.71 -15.56 -25.21
N ALA A 236 -4.46 -16.09 -24.23
CA ALA A 236 -5.29 -17.28 -24.46
C ALA A 236 -6.40 -17.05 -25.48
N LEU A 237 -7.04 -15.87 -25.48
CA LEU A 237 -8.06 -15.47 -26.46
C LEU A 237 -7.49 -15.36 -27.87
N GLU A 238 -6.28 -14.79 -28.00
CA GLU A 238 -5.60 -14.62 -29.29
C GLU A 238 -5.18 -15.97 -29.89
N GLU A 239 -4.62 -16.87 -29.08
CA GLU A 239 -4.17 -18.20 -29.54
C GLU A 239 -5.27 -19.04 -30.19
N VAL A 240 -6.51 -18.92 -29.71
CA VAL A 240 -7.64 -19.66 -30.28
C VAL A 240 -8.44 -18.85 -31.29
N GLY A 241 -8.06 -17.61 -31.57
CA GLY A 241 -8.84 -16.71 -32.44
C GLY A 241 -10.23 -16.46 -31.90
N ALA A 242 -10.39 -16.27 -30.59
CA ALA A 242 -11.66 -16.05 -29.93
C ALA A 242 -12.38 -14.78 -30.42
N ASP A 243 -13.69 -14.71 -30.22
CA ASP A 243 -14.50 -13.56 -30.61
C ASP A 243 -13.87 -12.24 -30.10
N PRO A 244 -13.55 -11.29 -30.99
CA PRO A 244 -12.96 -10.01 -30.61
C PRO A 244 -13.87 -9.15 -29.72
N ARG A 245 -15.14 -9.49 -29.60
CA ARG A 245 -16.10 -8.81 -28.70
C ARG A 245 -15.93 -9.19 -27.24
N ILE A 246 -15.23 -10.30 -26.93
CA ILE A 246 -14.89 -10.65 -25.54
C ILE A 246 -13.92 -9.60 -25.01
N TRP A 247 -14.31 -8.90 -23.96
CA TRP A 247 -13.47 -7.89 -23.34
C TRP A 247 -13.05 -8.30 -21.92
N ILE A 248 -12.00 -7.65 -21.43
CA ILE A 248 -11.32 -7.98 -20.17
C ILE A 248 -11.37 -6.76 -19.27
N LEU A 249 -11.78 -6.95 -18.02
CA LEU A 249 -11.53 -5.99 -16.95
C LEU A 249 -10.36 -6.51 -16.12
N GLY A 250 -9.26 -5.76 -16.15
CA GLY A 250 -8.07 -6.01 -15.34
C GLY A 250 -8.15 -5.37 -13.96
N GLY A 251 -7.00 -5.19 -13.34
CA GLY A 251 -6.85 -4.53 -12.05
C GLY A 251 -5.39 -4.29 -11.68
N ALA A 252 -5.20 -3.34 -10.79
CA ALA A 252 -3.95 -2.84 -10.24
C ALA A 252 -3.31 -1.67 -11.00
N GLY A 253 -3.73 -1.35 -12.23
CA GLY A 253 -3.25 -0.18 -12.95
C GLY A 253 -1.83 -0.37 -13.51
N MET A 254 -1.53 -1.56 -14.04
CA MET A 254 -0.27 -1.84 -14.71
C MET A 254 -0.11 -0.97 -15.95
N LYS A 255 1.05 -0.37 -16.11
CA LYS A 255 1.37 0.57 -17.20
C LYS A 255 0.97 0.06 -18.59
N GLU A 256 1.22 -1.23 -18.87
CA GLU A 256 0.88 -1.83 -20.16
C GLU A 256 -0.63 -1.86 -20.39
N VAL A 257 -1.42 -2.23 -19.37
CA VAL A 257 -2.88 -2.26 -19.46
C VAL A 257 -3.47 -0.86 -19.44
N VAL A 258 -2.96 0.04 -18.62
CA VAL A 258 -3.36 1.46 -18.65
C VAL A 258 -3.12 2.07 -20.04
N LYS A 259 -2.00 1.71 -20.71
CA LYS A 259 -1.74 2.15 -22.08
C LYS A 259 -2.77 1.63 -23.08
N LYS A 260 -3.18 0.38 -22.98
CA LYS A 260 -4.25 -0.20 -23.80
C LYS A 260 -5.59 0.54 -23.59
N VAL A 261 -5.95 0.81 -22.33
CA VAL A 261 -7.14 1.62 -22.00
C VAL A 261 -7.03 3.03 -22.61
N LEU A 262 -5.88 3.69 -22.45
CA LEU A 262 -5.62 5.02 -22.98
C LEU A 262 -5.71 5.09 -24.52
N ASP A 263 -5.25 4.03 -25.18
CA ASP A 263 -5.29 3.93 -26.65
C ASP A 263 -6.69 3.54 -27.19
N GLY A 264 -7.63 3.25 -26.29
CA GLY A 264 -8.99 2.87 -26.66
C GLY A 264 -9.11 1.42 -27.20
N ASP A 265 -8.25 0.52 -26.71
CA ASP A 265 -8.33 -0.90 -27.08
C ASP A 265 -9.69 -1.47 -26.63
N PRO A 266 -10.55 -1.96 -27.55
CA PRO A 266 -11.86 -2.45 -27.20
C PRO A 266 -11.84 -3.68 -26.29
N ARG A 267 -10.72 -4.40 -26.24
CA ARG A 267 -10.53 -5.54 -25.35
C ARG A 267 -10.29 -5.12 -23.89
N TYR A 268 -9.78 -3.90 -23.67
CA TYR A 268 -9.50 -3.32 -22.36
C TYR A 268 -10.30 -2.03 -22.14
N PRO A 269 -11.60 -2.10 -21.90
CA PRO A 269 -12.41 -0.89 -21.72
C PRO A 269 -12.08 -0.14 -20.44
N ALA A 270 -11.49 -0.82 -19.44
CA ALA A 270 -11.06 -0.25 -18.16
C ALA A 270 -10.09 -1.17 -17.43
N THR A 271 -9.45 -0.64 -16.39
CA THR A 271 -8.79 -1.37 -15.32
C THR A 271 -9.04 -0.65 -13.99
N THR A 272 -8.60 -1.22 -12.87
CA THR A 272 -8.84 -0.64 -11.53
C THR A 272 -7.51 -0.34 -10.85
N THR A 273 -7.36 0.80 -10.18
CA THR A 273 -6.11 1.12 -9.47
C THR A 273 -5.89 0.20 -8.27
N TYR A 274 -4.65 -0.19 -8.06
CA TYR A 274 -4.15 -0.80 -6.81
C TYR A 274 -2.63 -0.64 -6.76
N PRO A 275 -2.12 0.57 -6.43
CA PRO A 275 -0.74 0.93 -6.73
C PRO A 275 0.26 0.23 -5.81
N PRO A 276 1.33 -0.38 -6.35
CA PRO A 276 2.41 -0.97 -5.55
C PRO A 276 3.19 0.06 -4.73
N SER A 277 3.03 1.35 -5.03
CA SER A 277 3.61 2.46 -4.26
C SER A 277 3.08 2.58 -2.83
N MET A 278 2.05 1.82 -2.44
CA MET A 278 1.59 1.77 -1.05
C MET A 278 2.71 1.34 -0.08
N ILE A 279 3.70 0.58 -0.53
CA ILE A 279 4.87 0.24 0.29
C ILE A 279 5.70 1.47 0.64
N ALA A 280 5.83 2.44 -0.28
CA ALA A 280 6.52 3.70 -0.02
C ALA A 280 5.81 4.50 1.07
N VAL A 281 4.47 4.53 1.07
CA VAL A 281 3.68 5.13 2.16
C VAL A 281 4.05 4.47 3.49
N GLY A 282 4.14 3.13 3.53
CA GLY A 282 4.57 2.38 4.72
C GLY A 282 5.96 2.79 5.21
N VAL A 283 6.93 2.91 4.31
CA VAL A 283 8.30 3.35 4.62
C VAL A 283 8.30 4.77 5.18
N HIS A 284 7.63 5.73 4.52
CA HIS A 284 7.55 7.12 4.95
C HIS A 284 6.88 7.25 6.32
N MET A 285 5.78 6.56 6.55
CA MET A 285 5.07 6.58 7.82
C MET A 285 5.88 5.95 8.96
N CYS A 286 6.60 4.86 8.69
CA CYS A 286 7.49 4.23 9.66
C CYS A 286 8.58 5.20 10.11
N VAL A 287 9.29 5.84 9.17
CA VAL A 287 10.34 6.82 9.47
C VAL A 287 9.77 8.02 10.23
N SER A 288 8.67 8.58 9.76
CA SER A 288 8.04 9.76 10.38
C SER A 288 7.63 9.48 11.83
N ASN A 289 6.98 8.34 12.08
CA ASN A 289 6.50 7.99 13.42
C ASN A 289 7.64 7.70 14.40
N LEU A 290 8.78 7.22 13.92
CA LEU A 290 9.93 6.90 14.76
C LEU A 290 10.85 8.10 15.04
N ARG A 291 10.96 9.09 14.13
CA ARG A 291 11.88 10.21 14.25
C ARG A 291 11.62 11.11 15.45
N ASP A 292 10.36 11.35 15.75
CA ASP A 292 10.01 12.29 16.81
C ASP A 292 10.13 11.73 18.23
N GLY A 293 10.52 10.45 18.38
CA GLY A 293 10.56 9.77 19.69
C GLY A 293 9.21 9.75 20.43
N LYS A 294 8.21 10.35 19.80
CA LYS A 294 6.86 10.55 20.32
C LYS A 294 5.83 9.60 19.66
N ALA A 295 6.29 8.60 18.89
CA ALA A 295 5.40 7.66 18.20
C ALA A 295 4.30 7.09 19.11
N LYS A 296 4.60 6.84 20.40
CA LYS A 296 3.60 6.43 21.38
C LYS A 296 2.59 7.52 21.73
N GLN A 297 2.98 8.79 21.72
CA GLN A 297 2.06 9.92 22.00
C GLN A 297 1.28 10.27 20.75
N LEU A 298 1.92 10.27 19.56
CA LEU A 298 1.26 10.48 18.27
C LEU A 298 0.35 9.31 17.90
N GLY A 299 0.67 8.08 18.29
CA GLY A 299 -0.17 6.90 18.09
C GLY A 299 -1.58 7.01 18.66
N GLN A 300 -1.85 7.98 19.54
CA GLN A 300 -3.21 8.32 19.98
C GLN A 300 -3.97 9.17 18.96
N PHE A 301 -3.27 9.86 18.05
CA PHE A 301 -3.83 10.80 17.08
C PHE A 301 -3.66 10.33 15.63
N MET A 302 -2.76 9.37 15.37
CA MET A 302 -2.55 8.81 14.04
C MET A 302 -3.49 7.64 13.80
N PRO A 303 -4.08 7.52 12.60
CA PRO A 303 -4.87 6.34 12.27
C PRO A 303 -3.98 5.09 12.35
N ARG A 304 -4.50 4.03 12.94
CA ARG A 304 -3.82 2.73 12.97
C ARG A 304 -4.08 1.90 11.71
N HIS A 305 -5.02 2.36 10.91
CA HIS A 305 -5.42 1.73 9.66
C HIS A 305 -5.66 2.81 8.60
N ILE A 306 -5.00 2.68 7.46
CA ILE A 306 -5.13 3.55 6.30
C ILE A 306 -5.62 2.69 5.15
N LYS A 307 -6.83 2.95 4.66
CA LYS A 307 -7.34 2.42 3.41
C LYS A 307 -7.07 3.42 2.29
N LEU A 308 -6.35 2.98 1.26
CA LEU A 308 -6.13 3.76 0.05
C LEU A 308 -7.31 3.57 -0.89
N ASP A 309 -7.86 4.66 -1.39
CA ASP A 309 -8.99 4.61 -2.33
C ASP A 309 -8.59 3.89 -3.62
N VAL A 310 -9.59 3.29 -4.23
CA VAL A 310 -9.47 2.56 -5.49
C VAL A 310 -10.31 3.27 -6.54
N GLU A 311 -9.72 3.52 -7.70
CA GLU A 311 -10.36 4.22 -8.82
C GLU A 311 -10.45 3.30 -10.03
N LEU A 312 -11.55 3.41 -10.77
CA LEU A 312 -11.68 2.78 -12.07
C LEU A 312 -10.95 3.65 -13.11
N ILE A 313 -10.02 3.06 -13.83
CA ILE A 313 -9.31 3.69 -14.93
C ILE A 313 -10.05 3.40 -16.22
N THR A 314 -10.58 4.43 -16.85
CA THR A 314 -11.28 4.39 -18.12
C THR A 314 -10.55 5.25 -19.15
N PRO A 315 -10.90 5.24 -20.45
CA PRO A 315 -10.26 6.11 -21.44
C PRO A 315 -10.27 7.61 -21.07
N GLU A 316 -11.26 8.05 -20.28
CA GLU A 316 -11.41 9.45 -19.87
C GLU A 316 -10.35 9.92 -18.89
N ASN A 317 -9.88 9.03 -17.98
CA ASN A 317 -8.90 9.36 -16.94
C ASN A 317 -7.57 8.59 -17.07
N ALA A 318 -7.45 7.65 -18.01
CA ALA A 318 -6.26 6.79 -18.13
C ALA A 318 -4.94 7.59 -18.28
N ARG A 319 -5.00 8.81 -18.84
CA ARG A 319 -3.82 9.68 -18.96
C ARG A 319 -3.24 10.06 -17.60
N ASP A 320 -4.06 10.23 -16.59
CA ASP A 320 -3.65 10.63 -15.24
C ASP A 320 -2.99 9.46 -14.49
N HIS A 321 -3.24 8.23 -14.95
CA HIS A 321 -2.70 6.99 -14.39
C HIS A 321 -1.58 6.36 -15.24
N TYR A 322 -1.23 6.95 -16.39
CA TYR A 322 -0.19 6.43 -17.26
C TYR A 322 1.16 7.06 -16.94
N PHE A 323 2.04 6.29 -16.32
CA PHE A 323 3.41 6.71 -15.95
C PHE A 323 4.45 5.89 -16.73
N PRO A 324 4.92 6.38 -17.89
CA PRO A 324 5.85 5.61 -18.75
C PRO A 324 7.17 5.24 -18.05
N GLU A 325 7.60 6.04 -17.08
CA GLU A 325 8.82 5.79 -16.30
C GLU A 325 8.65 4.71 -15.21
N SER A 326 7.43 4.32 -14.91
CA SER A 326 7.16 3.26 -13.93
C SER A 326 7.62 1.90 -14.44
N VAL A 327 8.04 1.03 -13.52
CA VAL A 327 8.32 -0.39 -13.82
C VAL A 327 7.05 -1.22 -13.85
N TYR A 328 5.96 -0.65 -13.35
CA TYR A 328 4.64 -1.28 -13.26
C TYR A 328 3.57 -0.33 -13.78
#